data_c6e7913d48d6aca79f0148ad82611a6d
#
_entry.id   c6e7913d48d6aca79f0148ad82611a6d
#
_cell.length_a   1.000
_cell.length_b   1.000
_cell.length_c   1.000
_cell.angle_alpha   90.00
_cell.angle_beta   90.00
_cell.angle_gamma   90.00
#
_symmetry.space_group_name_H-M   'P 1'
#
loop_
_entity.id
_entity.type
_entity.pdbx_description
1 polymer ?
#
loop_
_entity_poly.entity_id
_entity_poly.type
_entity_poly.pdbx_seq_one_letter_code
_entity_poly.pdbx_strand_id
1 'polypeptide(L)'
;VQTEKDYINMGLDVGVLYGDRKQFDKTHTICTWQSLSVLEKKSKNYEADFPIDEFLEDVACIMVDEVHKAKADVLRNLLSGVFAHVPIRWGLTGTIPQDEHEAVGVGCSLGPVVGHMSSKELQDRGVLADLDINILQLQDGMIQFSNYAQELKWLVTDENRLKEISAIIQAAAVNGNTLVLIDRIATGERLAELNPDWVFVSGSMKQQDRQEEYDEISETDNKVIVATYGVAAVGINIPRIFNLVMLEPGKSFVRVVQSIGRGIRKASDKDYLNVLDITSNLKYSKRHLTKRKQFYKEQGFRFQVTKVNYK
;
A
#
# COMPACT_ATOMS: atom_id res chain seq x y z
N VAL A 1 1.29 -12.13 -11.99
CA VAL A 1 0.92 -11.46 -10.76
C VAL A 1 1.99 -11.72 -9.71
N GLN A 2 2.29 -10.75 -8.84
CA GLN A 2 3.43 -10.83 -7.92
C GLN A 2 3.33 -12.07 -7.00
N THR A 3 2.20 -12.29 -6.37
CA THR A 3 1.96 -13.46 -5.51
C THR A 3 2.22 -14.79 -6.21
N GLU A 4 1.86 -14.89 -7.49
CA GLU A 4 2.14 -16.09 -8.30
C GLU A 4 3.64 -16.31 -8.46
N LYS A 5 4.40 -15.24 -8.79
CA LYS A 5 5.87 -15.29 -8.90
C LYS A 5 6.50 -15.68 -7.57
N ASP A 6 6.02 -15.09 -6.46
CA ASP A 6 6.55 -15.36 -5.13
C ASP A 6 6.34 -16.84 -4.72
N TYR A 7 5.17 -17.40 -5.00
CA TYR A 7 4.86 -18.80 -4.71
C TYR A 7 5.68 -19.77 -5.59
N ILE A 8 5.81 -19.46 -6.88
CA ILE A 8 6.67 -20.24 -7.78
C ILE A 8 8.13 -20.21 -7.31
N ASN A 9 8.64 -19.06 -6.89
CA ASN A 9 9.99 -18.91 -6.33
C ASN A 9 10.20 -19.69 -5.04
N MET A 10 9.13 -19.94 -4.27
CA MET A 10 9.14 -20.81 -3.09
C MET A 10 9.05 -22.30 -3.45
N GLY A 11 8.97 -22.64 -4.74
CA GLY A 11 8.86 -24.03 -5.20
C GLY A 11 7.45 -24.62 -5.10
N LEU A 12 6.41 -23.78 -4.96
CA LEU A 12 5.03 -24.25 -4.88
C LEU A 12 4.43 -24.45 -6.28
N ASP A 13 3.56 -25.46 -6.41
CA ASP A 13 2.77 -25.68 -7.61
C ASP A 13 1.53 -24.78 -7.58
N VAL A 14 1.48 -23.79 -8.49
CA VAL A 14 0.52 -22.68 -8.43
C VAL A 14 -0.28 -22.55 -9.71
N GLY A 15 -1.60 -22.55 -9.57
CA GLY A 15 -2.57 -22.15 -10.57
C GLY A 15 -3.10 -20.74 -10.33
N VAL A 16 -3.83 -20.22 -11.30
CA VAL A 16 -4.39 -18.86 -11.24
C VAL A 16 -5.81 -18.81 -11.80
N LEU A 17 -6.68 -18.03 -11.16
CA LEU A 17 -8.01 -17.70 -11.63
C LEU A 17 -8.21 -16.18 -11.56
N TYR A 18 -7.83 -15.48 -12.64
CA TYR A 18 -8.13 -14.07 -12.81
C TYR A 18 -8.12 -13.66 -14.29
N GLY A 19 -8.98 -12.72 -14.68
CA GLY A 19 -9.18 -12.33 -16.07
C GLY A 19 -9.49 -13.55 -16.93
N ASP A 20 -8.73 -13.74 -18.01
CA ASP A 20 -8.89 -14.86 -18.94
C ASP A 20 -8.07 -16.11 -18.56
N ARG A 21 -7.27 -16.03 -17.49
CA ARG A 21 -6.46 -17.15 -17.02
C ARG A 21 -7.26 -18.04 -16.08
N LYS A 22 -7.38 -19.33 -16.42
CA LYS A 22 -8.08 -20.36 -15.66
C LYS A 22 -7.19 -21.59 -15.59
N GLN A 23 -6.48 -21.76 -14.48
CA GLN A 23 -5.57 -22.88 -14.21
C GLN A 23 -5.88 -23.43 -12.82
N PHE A 24 -6.55 -24.58 -12.75
CA PHE A 24 -7.08 -25.11 -11.50
C PHE A 24 -6.31 -26.33 -10.95
N ASP A 25 -5.79 -27.20 -11.79
CA ASP A 25 -5.16 -28.48 -11.41
C ASP A 25 -3.81 -28.29 -10.69
N LYS A 26 -3.84 -27.53 -9.60
CA LYS A 26 -2.65 -27.15 -8.84
C LYS A 26 -2.91 -27.24 -7.34
N THR A 27 -1.86 -27.52 -6.56
CA THR A 27 -1.97 -27.58 -5.10
C THR A 27 -2.34 -26.23 -4.48
N HIS A 28 -2.00 -25.13 -5.16
CA HIS A 28 -2.34 -23.78 -4.75
C HIS A 28 -2.98 -23.03 -5.92
N THR A 29 -4.08 -22.35 -5.70
CA THR A 29 -4.71 -21.50 -6.72
C THR A 29 -4.89 -20.08 -6.22
N ILE A 30 -4.32 -19.12 -6.94
CA ILE A 30 -4.45 -17.70 -6.65
C ILE A 30 -5.64 -17.14 -7.43
N CYS A 31 -6.63 -16.64 -6.71
CA CYS A 31 -7.88 -16.13 -7.27
C CYS A 31 -8.08 -14.66 -6.92
N THR A 32 -8.75 -13.92 -7.80
CA THR A 32 -9.39 -12.66 -7.41
C THR A 32 -10.83 -12.93 -7.01
N TRP A 33 -11.33 -12.22 -5.98
CA TRP A 33 -12.73 -12.37 -5.54
C TRP A 33 -13.73 -12.00 -6.64
N GLN A 34 -13.33 -11.11 -7.58
CA GLN A 34 -14.13 -10.75 -8.76
C GLN A 34 -14.29 -11.97 -9.68
N SER A 35 -13.21 -12.67 -9.99
CA SER A 35 -13.25 -13.87 -10.84
C SER A 35 -14.05 -15.00 -10.20
N LEU A 36 -13.91 -15.17 -8.88
CA LEU A 36 -14.73 -16.13 -8.12
C LEU A 36 -16.21 -15.78 -8.15
N SER A 37 -16.57 -14.50 -8.01
CA SER A 37 -17.97 -14.06 -8.11
C SER A 37 -18.57 -14.27 -9.51
N VAL A 38 -17.77 -14.07 -10.57
CA VAL A 38 -18.20 -14.36 -11.94
C VAL A 38 -18.39 -15.87 -12.13
N LEU A 39 -17.46 -16.68 -11.62
CA LEU A 39 -17.57 -18.15 -11.69
C LEU A 39 -18.82 -18.65 -10.95
N GLU A 40 -19.07 -18.16 -9.73
CA GLU A 40 -20.26 -18.51 -8.96
C GLU A 40 -21.57 -18.18 -9.71
N LYS A 41 -21.64 -16.97 -10.30
CA LYS A 41 -22.83 -16.57 -11.08
C LYS A 41 -23.04 -17.44 -12.30
N LYS A 42 -21.97 -17.75 -13.05
CA LYS A 42 -22.04 -18.63 -14.22
C LYS A 42 -22.42 -20.07 -13.81
N SER A 43 -21.90 -20.55 -12.69
CA SER A 43 -22.25 -21.88 -12.16
C SER A 43 -23.76 -21.97 -11.81
N LYS A 44 -24.30 -20.94 -11.16
CA LYS A 44 -25.74 -20.86 -10.84
C LYS A 44 -26.66 -20.83 -12.07
N ASN A 45 -26.17 -20.27 -13.19
CA ASN A 45 -26.88 -20.17 -14.44
C ASN A 45 -26.63 -21.37 -15.38
N TYR A 46 -25.82 -22.35 -14.96
CA TYR A 46 -25.38 -23.47 -15.81
C TYR A 46 -24.57 -23.00 -17.06
N GLU A 47 -23.90 -21.88 -16.97
CA GLU A 47 -23.10 -21.26 -18.05
C GLU A 47 -21.59 -21.45 -17.84
N ALA A 48 -21.20 -22.09 -16.74
CA ALA A 48 -19.78 -22.29 -16.42
C ALA A 48 -19.24 -23.54 -17.08
N ASP A 49 -18.13 -23.44 -17.79
CA ASP A 49 -17.36 -24.58 -18.30
C ASP A 49 -16.87 -25.50 -17.19
N PHE A 50 -16.63 -24.91 -16.00
CA PHE A 50 -16.17 -25.57 -14.79
C PHE A 50 -16.94 -24.99 -13.58
N PRO A 51 -17.89 -25.75 -12.99
CA PRO A 51 -18.70 -25.27 -11.87
C PRO A 51 -17.89 -24.95 -10.63
N ILE A 52 -18.32 -23.94 -9.87
CA ILE A 52 -17.61 -23.51 -8.66
C ILE A 52 -17.57 -24.62 -7.59
N ASP A 53 -18.59 -25.46 -7.52
CA ASP A 53 -18.65 -26.56 -6.56
C ASP A 53 -17.56 -27.61 -6.84
N GLU A 54 -17.34 -27.94 -8.12
CA GLU A 54 -16.26 -28.81 -8.57
C GLU A 54 -14.89 -28.21 -8.27
N PHE A 55 -14.74 -26.88 -8.48
CA PHE A 55 -13.51 -26.16 -8.10
C PHE A 55 -13.22 -26.24 -6.59
N LEU A 56 -14.26 -26.31 -5.76
CA LEU A 56 -14.13 -26.30 -4.30
C LEU A 56 -14.07 -27.68 -3.65
N GLU A 57 -14.32 -28.75 -4.40
CA GLU A 57 -14.44 -30.12 -3.86
C GLU A 57 -13.27 -30.54 -2.97
N ASP A 58 -12.03 -30.24 -3.41
CA ASP A 58 -10.80 -30.60 -2.71
C ASP A 58 -10.14 -29.41 -1.99
N VAL A 59 -10.80 -28.26 -1.88
CA VAL A 59 -10.24 -27.09 -1.23
C VAL A 59 -10.28 -27.23 0.28
N ALA A 60 -9.15 -27.49 0.89
CA ALA A 60 -9.00 -27.63 2.34
C ALA A 60 -8.81 -26.30 3.07
N CYS A 61 -8.27 -25.29 2.39
CA CYS A 61 -7.92 -24.02 3.01
C CYS A 61 -8.16 -22.82 2.09
N ILE A 62 -8.71 -21.75 2.65
CA ILE A 62 -8.81 -20.44 1.99
C ILE A 62 -8.03 -19.42 2.80
N MET A 63 -7.15 -18.68 2.12
CA MET A 63 -6.45 -17.52 2.67
C MET A 63 -6.90 -16.26 1.95
N VAL A 64 -7.40 -15.29 2.70
CA VAL A 64 -7.86 -13.99 2.17
C VAL A 64 -6.87 -12.91 2.59
N ASP A 65 -6.10 -12.41 1.65
CA ASP A 65 -5.22 -11.26 1.89
C ASP A 65 -6.01 -9.94 1.87
N GLU A 66 -5.57 -8.97 2.64
CA GLU A 66 -6.23 -7.67 2.83
C GLU A 66 -7.71 -7.83 3.21
N VAL A 67 -7.98 -8.70 4.17
CA VAL A 67 -9.34 -9.10 4.55
C VAL A 67 -10.20 -7.93 5.07
N HIS A 68 -9.60 -6.81 5.47
CA HIS A 68 -10.35 -5.59 5.78
C HIS A 68 -11.20 -5.07 4.58
N LYS A 69 -10.90 -5.52 3.35
CA LYS A 69 -11.71 -5.26 2.16
C LYS A 69 -12.93 -6.18 2.06
N ALA A 70 -13.04 -7.21 2.91
CA ALA A 70 -14.17 -8.15 2.96
C ALA A 70 -15.49 -7.50 3.47
N LYS A 71 -15.45 -6.22 3.84
CA LYS A 71 -16.65 -5.40 4.01
C LYS A 71 -17.47 -5.24 2.72
N ALA A 72 -16.87 -5.45 1.56
CA ALA A 72 -17.60 -5.49 0.30
C ALA A 72 -18.52 -6.69 0.28
N ASP A 73 -19.80 -6.45 0.02
CA ASP A 73 -20.88 -7.48 0.06
C ASP A 73 -20.53 -8.74 -0.76
N VAL A 74 -19.86 -8.57 -1.88
CA VAL A 74 -19.49 -9.68 -2.77
C VAL A 74 -18.53 -10.66 -2.10
N LEU A 75 -17.44 -10.18 -1.48
CA LEU A 75 -16.48 -11.06 -0.81
C LEU A 75 -17.11 -11.71 0.43
N ARG A 76 -17.87 -10.95 1.20
CA ARG A 76 -18.63 -11.47 2.35
C ARG A 76 -19.60 -12.57 1.92
N ASN A 77 -20.36 -12.37 0.84
CA ASN A 77 -21.32 -13.36 0.33
C ASN A 77 -20.61 -14.64 -0.16
N LEU A 78 -19.46 -14.53 -0.82
CA LEU A 78 -18.65 -15.68 -1.19
C LEU A 78 -18.21 -16.48 0.06
N LEU A 79 -17.65 -15.79 1.07
CA LEU A 79 -17.12 -16.42 2.28
C LEU A 79 -18.22 -17.06 3.15
N SER A 80 -19.41 -16.46 3.20
CA SER A 80 -20.56 -16.98 3.96
C SER A 80 -21.44 -17.93 3.13
N GLY A 81 -21.26 -17.98 1.82
CA GLY A 81 -21.98 -18.82 0.87
C GLY A 81 -21.17 -20.03 0.43
N VAL A 82 -20.71 -20.03 -0.80
CA VAL A 82 -20.04 -21.19 -1.42
C VAL A 82 -18.76 -21.65 -0.70
N PHE A 83 -18.07 -20.75 -0.03
CA PHE A 83 -16.87 -21.09 0.77
C PHE A 83 -17.16 -21.44 2.23
N ALA A 84 -18.43 -21.41 2.67
CA ALA A 84 -18.76 -21.64 4.08
C ALA A 84 -18.36 -23.04 4.60
N HIS A 85 -18.33 -24.04 3.71
CA HIS A 85 -17.99 -25.42 4.02
C HIS A 85 -16.48 -25.70 4.07
N VAL A 86 -15.64 -24.77 3.56
CA VAL A 86 -14.17 -24.97 3.59
C VAL A 86 -13.66 -24.93 5.02
N PRO A 87 -12.97 -26.02 5.49
CA PRO A 87 -12.70 -26.20 6.91
C PRO A 87 -11.70 -25.20 7.49
N ILE A 88 -10.71 -24.76 6.72
CA ILE A 88 -9.70 -23.81 7.17
C ILE A 88 -9.87 -22.51 6.41
N ARG A 89 -10.15 -21.42 7.16
CA ARG A 89 -10.33 -20.09 6.58
C ARG A 89 -9.49 -19.07 7.34
N TRP A 90 -8.54 -18.45 6.65
CA TRP A 90 -7.62 -17.47 7.21
C TRP A 90 -7.84 -16.10 6.58
N GLY A 91 -7.94 -15.08 7.41
CA GLY A 91 -7.91 -13.69 6.99
C GLY A 91 -6.61 -13.02 7.42
N LEU A 92 -5.92 -12.40 6.48
CA LEU A 92 -4.69 -11.66 6.72
C LEU A 92 -4.93 -10.18 6.47
N THR A 93 -4.46 -9.31 7.35
CA THR A 93 -4.52 -7.86 7.14
C THR A 93 -3.49 -7.14 8.00
N GLY A 94 -2.85 -6.12 7.44
CA GLY A 94 -2.03 -5.18 8.20
C GLY A 94 -2.84 -4.14 8.98
N THR A 95 -4.16 -4.08 8.77
CA THR A 95 -5.04 -3.08 9.39
C THR A 95 -6.39 -3.68 9.72
N ILE A 96 -6.68 -3.85 11.00
CA ILE A 96 -8.03 -4.26 11.44
C ILE A 96 -8.95 -3.03 11.29
N PRO A 97 -10.18 -3.18 10.75
CA PRO A 97 -11.14 -2.10 10.71
C PRO A 97 -11.38 -1.51 12.10
N GLN A 98 -11.31 -0.19 12.21
CA GLN A 98 -11.59 0.53 13.48
C GLN A 98 -13.10 0.74 13.69
N ASP A 99 -13.88 0.64 12.63
CA ASP A 99 -15.33 0.67 12.70
C ASP A 99 -15.86 -0.67 13.20
N GLU A 100 -16.66 -0.63 14.27
CA GLU A 100 -17.14 -1.84 14.94
C GLU A 100 -18.01 -2.69 14.01
N HIS A 101 -18.84 -2.08 13.16
CA HIS A 101 -19.68 -2.81 12.20
C HIS A 101 -18.85 -3.50 11.12
N GLU A 102 -17.79 -2.84 10.64
CA GLU A 102 -16.87 -3.45 9.67
C GLU A 102 -16.09 -4.61 10.30
N ALA A 103 -15.63 -4.47 11.52
CA ALA A 103 -14.92 -5.53 12.27
C ALA A 103 -15.82 -6.75 12.53
N VAL A 104 -17.06 -6.53 12.92
CA VAL A 104 -18.08 -7.59 13.07
C VAL A 104 -18.33 -8.31 11.75
N GLY A 105 -18.44 -7.58 10.63
CA GLY A 105 -18.65 -8.18 9.31
C GLY A 105 -17.52 -9.14 8.91
N VAL A 106 -16.27 -8.78 9.18
CA VAL A 106 -15.11 -9.65 8.95
C VAL A 106 -15.15 -10.86 9.91
N GLY A 107 -15.45 -10.62 11.19
CA GLY A 107 -15.57 -11.67 12.20
C GLY A 107 -16.63 -12.72 11.88
N CYS A 108 -17.80 -12.30 11.37
CA CYS A 108 -18.85 -13.21 10.93
C CYS A 108 -18.44 -14.08 9.73
N SER A 109 -17.56 -13.57 8.87
CA SER A 109 -17.14 -14.29 7.65
C SER A 109 -15.97 -15.25 7.89
N LEU A 110 -15.04 -14.92 8.81
CA LEU A 110 -13.78 -15.63 9.00
C LEU A 110 -13.52 -16.05 10.44
N GLY A 111 -14.25 -15.52 11.39
CA GLY A 111 -14.04 -15.78 12.82
C GLY A 111 -13.26 -14.66 13.53
N PRO A 112 -12.93 -14.87 14.80
CA PRO A 112 -12.24 -13.88 15.62
C PRO A 112 -10.78 -13.69 15.21
N VAL A 113 -10.18 -12.59 15.64
CA VAL A 113 -8.73 -12.38 15.53
C VAL A 113 -8.01 -13.41 16.40
N VAL A 114 -7.21 -14.28 15.77
CA VAL A 114 -6.49 -15.38 16.43
C VAL A 114 -5.01 -15.08 16.66
N GLY A 115 -4.49 -14.04 16.02
CA GLY A 115 -3.09 -13.65 16.17
C GLY A 115 -2.88 -12.20 15.74
N HIS A 116 -1.93 -11.55 16.39
CA HIS A 116 -1.48 -10.22 16.05
C HIS A 116 0.05 -10.17 16.18
N MET A 117 0.69 -9.55 15.22
CA MET A 117 2.12 -9.31 15.24
C MET A 117 2.36 -7.84 14.86
N SER A 118 3.00 -7.09 15.75
CA SER A 118 3.29 -5.68 15.51
C SER A 118 4.47 -5.52 14.55
N SER A 119 4.53 -4.37 13.86
CA SER A 119 5.68 -4.03 13.03
C SER A 119 6.98 -4.00 13.85
N LYS A 120 6.92 -3.54 15.10
CA LYS A 120 8.06 -3.54 16.02
C LYS A 120 8.56 -4.96 16.33
N GLU A 121 7.66 -5.88 16.59
CA GLU A 121 8.02 -7.29 16.83
C GLU A 121 8.69 -7.93 15.60
N LEU A 122 8.21 -7.62 14.41
CA LEU A 122 8.82 -8.08 13.15
C LEU A 122 10.20 -7.47 12.92
N GLN A 123 10.40 -6.20 13.30
CA GLN A 123 11.72 -5.54 13.27
C GLN A 123 12.68 -6.21 14.27
N ASP A 124 12.25 -6.44 15.51
CA ASP A 124 13.06 -7.09 16.54
C ASP A 124 13.46 -8.53 16.16
N ARG A 125 12.60 -9.22 15.40
CA ARG A 125 12.91 -10.53 14.80
C ARG A 125 13.76 -10.45 13.54
N GLY A 126 14.10 -9.25 13.08
CA GLY A 126 14.89 -9.05 11.88
C GLY A 126 14.17 -9.36 10.56
N VAL A 127 12.84 -9.49 10.57
CA VAL A 127 12.02 -9.74 9.37
C VAL A 127 11.81 -8.45 8.58
N LEU A 128 11.61 -7.34 9.27
CA LEU A 128 11.47 -6.01 8.68
C LEU A 128 12.70 -5.14 8.97
N ALA A 129 12.96 -4.19 8.09
CA ALA A 129 13.98 -3.17 8.31
C ALA A 129 13.57 -2.24 9.46
N ASP A 130 14.55 -1.71 10.18
CA ASP A 130 14.33 -0.63 11.12
C ASP A 130 13.91 0.64 10.39
N LEU A 131 13.21 1.53 11.08
CA LEU A 131 12.82 2.82 10.52
C LEU A 131 12.80 3.93 11.54
N ASP A 132 13.06 5.15 11.07
CA ASP A 132 12.78 6.38 11.78
C ASP A 132 11.90 7.29 10.92
N ILE A 133 10.93 7.96 11.56
CA ILE A 133 10.03 8.88 10.88
C ILE A 133 10.44 10.30 11.19
N ASN A 134 10.88 11.02 10.16
CA ASN A 134 11.20 12.43 10.22
C ASN A 134 10.02 13.24 9.68
N ILE A 135 9.23 13.82 10.56
CA ILE A 135 8.12 14.69 10.20
C ILE A 135 8.68 16.08 9.89
N LEU A 136 8.65 16.46 8.62
CA LEU A 136 9.09 17.76 8.16
C LEU A 136 7.88 18.69 8.03
N GLN A 137 7.70 19.57 9.02
CA GLN A 137 6.61 20.53 9.02
C GLN A 137 7.04 21.85 8.39
N LEU A 138 6.70 22.05 7.13
CA LEU A 138 6.97 23.28 6.40
C LEU A 138 6.18 24.44 7.00
N GLN A 139 6.85 25.57 7.16
CA GLN A 139 6.25 26.79 7.71
C GLN A 139 5.71 27.63 6.57
N ASP A 140 4.51 27.28 6.10
CA ASP A 140 3.84 27.88 4.93
C ASP A 140 3.21 29.26 5.25
N GLY A 141 3.31 29.72 6.49
CA GLY A 141 2.81 31.02 6.92
C GLY A 141 1.38 30.96 7.51
N MET A 142 0.68 32.11 7.45
CA MET A 142 -0.66 32.27 8.03
C MET A 142 -1.77 32.28 6.98
N ILE A 143 -1.65 31.42 5.97
CA ILE A 143 -2.68 31.31 4.92
C ILE A 143 -3.91 30.58 5.49
N GLN A 144 -5.10 31.08 5.22
CA GLN A 144 -6.35 30.48 5.65
C GLN A 144 -7.14 29.94 4.44
N PHE A 145 -7.64 28.72 4.59
CA PHE A 145 -8.48 28.08 3.59
C PHE A 145 -9.83 27.71 4.21
N SER A 146 -10.90 27.78 3.41
CA SER A 146 -12.25 27.48 3.85
C SER A 146 -12.45 25.99 4.17
N ASN A 147 -11.73 25.11 3.46
CA ASN A 147 -11.81 23.66 3.64
C ASN A 147 -10.48 22.99 3.28
N TYR A 148 -10.38 21.68 3.64
CA TYR A 148 -9.20 20.87 3.39
C TYR A 148 -8.84 20.72 1.91
N ALA A 149 -9.84 20.64 1.03
CA ALA A 149 -9.57 20.44 -0.40
C ALA A 149 -8.84 21.64 -1.02
N GLN A 150 -9.17 22.86 -0.57
CA GLN A 150 -8.49 24.09 -0.99
C GLN A 150 -7.07 24.17 -0.39
N GLU A 151 -6.91 23.86 0.89
CA GLU A 151 -5.59 23.81 1.53
C GLU A 151 -4.70 22.80 0.81
N LEU A 152 -5.19 21.57 0.60
CA LEU A 152 -4.44 20.52 -0.10
C LEU A 152 -4.09 20.95 -1.54
N LYS A 153 -5.04 21.52 -2.27
CA LYS A 153 -4.77 22.00 -3.63
C LYS A 153 -3.59 22.98 -3.64
N TRP A 154 -3.58 23.94 -2.75
CA TRP A 154 -2.49 24.91 -2.65
C TRP A 154 -1.16 24.23 -2.27
N LEU A 155 -1.17 23.39 -1.24
CA LEU A 155 0.01 22.69 -0.75
C LEU A 155 0.75 21.84 -1.80
N VAL A 156 -0.01 21.31 -2.77
CA VAL A 156 0.53 20.43 -3.81
C VAL A 156 0.69 21.11 -5.18
N THR A 157 0.41 22.42 -5.27
CA THR A 157 0.56 23.19 -6.51
C THR A 157 1.40 24.46 -6.36
N ASP A 158 1.66 24.93 -5.14
CA ASP A 158 2.52 26.10 -4.93
C ASP A 158 3.95 25.83 -5.38
N GLU A 159 4.44 26.61 -6.31
CA GLU A 159 5.69 26.34 -7.00
C GLU A 159 6.91 26.50 -6.10
N ASN A 160 6.92 27.49 -5.22
CA ASN A 160 8.03 27.72 -4.31
C ASN A 160 8.12 26.57 -3.30
N ARG A 161 6.96 26.12 -2.81
CA ARG A 161 6.86 24.96 -1.92
C ARG A 161 7.34 23.69 -2.59
N LEU A 162 6.97 23.44 -3.84
CA LEU A 162 7.40 22.26 -4.60
C LEU A 162 8.91 22.28 -4.90
N LYS A 163 9.51 23.44 -5.14
CA LYS A 163 10.97 23.57 -5.25
C LYS A 163 11.69 23.19 -3.95
N GLU A 164 11.19 23.65 -2.81
CA GLU A 164 11.75 23.27 -1.51
C GLU A 164 11.60 21.76 -1.25
N ILE A 165 10.43 21.20 -1.53
CA ILE A 165 10.18 19.77 -1.42
C ILE A 165 11.13 18.99 -2.34
N SER A 166 11.35 19.46 -3.57
CA SER A 166 12.30 18.85 -4.50
C SER A 166 13.71 18.83 -3.93
N ALA A 167 14.17 19.94 -3.32
CA ALA A 167 15.49 20.02 -2.70
C ALA A 167 15.62 19.03 -1.52
N ILE A 168 14.60 18.91 -0.69
CA ILE A 168 14.56 17.94 0.42
C ILE A 168 14.65 16.49 -0.11
N ILE A 169 13.86 16.16 -1.14
CA ILE A 169 13.86 14.83 -1.75
C ILE A 169 15.21 14.52 -2.39
N GLN A 170 15.78 15.48 -3.11
CA GLN A 170 17.09 15.32 -3.74
C GLN A 170 18.18 15.07 -2.70
N ALA A 171 18.15 15.78 -1.58
CA ALA A 171 19.09 15.57 -0.47
C ALA A 171 18.94 14.16 0.14
N ALA A 172 17.72 13.66 0.28
CA ALA A 172 17.49 12.29 0.76
C ALA A 172 17.99 11.25 -0.24
N ALA A 173 17.80 11.48 -1.54
CA ALA A 173 18.17 10.55 -2.61
C ALA A 173 19.67 10.31 -2.75
N VAL A 174 20.50 11.19 -2.21
CA VAL A 174 21.97 10.96 -2.12
C VAL A 174 22.30 9.69 -1.33
N ASN A 175 21.42 9.29 -0.40
CA ASN A 175 21.61 8.15 0.48
C ASN A 175 20.88 6.88 -0.01
N GLY A 176 20.41 6.85 -1.25
CA GLY A 176 19.79 5.69 -1.86
C GLY A 176 18.44 5.96 -2.52
N ASN A 177 17.91 4.95 -3.19
CA ASN A 177 16.66 5.05 -3.95
C ASN A 177 15.51 5.58 -3.07
N THR A 178 14.77 6.53 -3.62
CA THR A 178 13.73 7.28 -2.91
C THR A 178 12.38 7.10 -3.59
N LEU A 179 11.40 6.60 -2.84
CA LEU A 179 10.00 6.53 -3.27
C LEU A 179 9.23 7.73 -2.70
N VAL A 180 8.68 8.55 -3.58
CA VAL A 180 7.85 9.70 -3.21
C VAL A 180 6.38 9.38 -3.47
N LEU A 181 5.56 9.42 -2.43
CA LEU A 181 4.13 9.15 -2.52
C LEU A 181 3.32 10.45 -2.48
N ILE A 182 2.47 10.62 -3.47
CA ILE A 182 1.65 11.81 -3.69
C ILE A 182 0.17 11.47 -3.84
N ASP A 183 -0.71 12.44 -3.56
CA ASP A 183 -2.16 12.24 -3.68
C ASP A 183 -2.68 12.53 -5.09
N ARG A 184 -2.09 13.48 -5.82
CA ARG A 184 -2.61 13.99 -7.09
C ARG A 184 -1.61 13.83 -8.24
N ILE A 185 -2.12 13.38 -9.39
CA ILE A 185 -1.32 13.21 -10.62
C ILE A 185 -0.63 14.52 -11.01
N ALA A 186 -1.36 15.65 -11.01
CA ALA A 186 -0.79 16.95 -11.34
C ALA A 186 0.42 17.36 -10.47
N THR A 187 0.49 16.89 -9.23
CA THR A 187 1.66 17.09 -8.38
C THR A 187 2.86 16.28 -8.88
N GLY A 188 2.63 15.06 -9.31
CA GLY A 188 3.67 14.20 -9.86
C GLY A 188 4.22 14.72 -11.17
N GLU A 189 3.35 15.14 -12.07
CA GLU A 189 3.72 15.81 -13.34
C GLU A 189 4.59 17.05 -13.06
N ARG A 190 4.17 17.89 -12.12
CA ARG A 190 4.93 19.10 -11.78
C ARG A 190 6.27 18.81 -11.12
N LEU A 191 6.36 17.79 -10.25
CA LEU A 191 7.63 17.36 -9.67
C LEU A 191 8.57 16.79 -10.74
N ALA A 192 8.06 16.04 -11.71
CA ALA A 192 8.85 15.52 -12.83
C ALA A 192 9.33 16.64 -13.76
N GLU A 193 8.50 17.67 -14.03
CA GLU A 193 8.92 18.84 -14.78
C GLU A 193 10.06 19.62 -14.08
N LEU A 194 9.99 19.76 -12.76
CA LEU A 194 11.03 20.40 -11.96
C LEU A 194 12.31 19.57 -11.86
N ASN A 195 12.20 18.25 -12.01
CA ASN A 195 13.28 17.28 -11.85
C ASN A 195 13.22 16.24 -12.97
N PRO A 196 13.77 16.53 -14.16
CA PRO A 196 13.65 15.64 -15.35
C PRO A 196 14.22 14.25 -15.17
N ASP A 197 15.12 14.04 -14.21
CA ASP A 197 15.74 12.74 -13.91
C ASP A 197 14.84 11.85 -12.99
N TRP A 198 13.71 12.38 -12.53
CA TRP A 198 12.79 11.62 -11.68
C TRP A 198 11.78 10.87 -12.52
N VAL A 199 11.52 9.63 -12.14
CA VAL A 199 10.51 8.78 -12.78
C VAL A 199 9.15 9.01 -12.14
N PHE A 200 8.16 9.43 -12.93
CA PHE A 200 6.78 9.57 -12.45
C PHE A 200 5.92 8.41 -12.93
N VAL A 201 5.38 7.64 -11.98
CA VAL A 201 4.52 6.48 -12.23
C VAL A 201 3.10 6.78 -11.79
N SER A 202 2.17 6.76 -12.74
CA SER A 202 0.74 6.99 -12.49
C SER A 202 -0.12 5.78 -12.84
N GLY A 203 -1.40 5.83 -12.43
CA GLY A 203 -2.37 4.77 -12.74
C GLY A 203 -2.70 4.65 -14.23
N SER A 204 -2.42 5.67 -15.05
CA SER A 204 -2.61 5.67 -16.50
C SER A 204 -1.52 4.88 -17.26
N MET A 205 -0.35 4.67 -16.64
CA MET A 205 0.73 3.88 -17.21
C MET A 205 0.35 2.39 -17.24
N LYS A 206 0.68 1.67 -18.32
CA LYS A 206 0.44 0.22 -18.42
C LYS A 206 1.21 -0.53 -17.34
N GLN A 207 0.67 -1.66 -16.90
CA GLN A 207 1.29 -2.44 -15.81
C GLN A 207 2.68 -2.95 -16.18
N GLN A 208 2.89 -3.31 -17.44
CA GLN A 208 4.18 -3.79 -17.93
C GLN A 208 5.24 -2.67 -17.88
N ASP A 209 4.92 -1.48 -18.41
CA ASP A 209 5.83 -0.34 -18.43
C ASP A 209 6.22 0.06 -16.99
N ARG A 210 5.26 0.01 -16.04
CA ARG A 210 5.55 0.25 -14.62
C ARG A 210 6.48 -0.78 -14.00
N GLN A 211 6.36 -2.04 -14.40
CA GLN A 211 7.24 -3.08 -13.90
C GLN A 211 8.67 -2.91 -14.42
N GLU A 212 8.83 -2.54 -15.67
CA GLU A 212 10.14 -2.23 -16.28
C GLU A 212 10.84 -1.09 -15.52
N GLU A 213 10.13 0.00 -15.20
CA GLU A 213 10.66 1.09 -14.39
C GLU A 213 11.07 0.63 -12.97
N TYR A 214 10.29 -0.25 -12.34
CA TYR A 214 10.62 -0.75 -11.00
C TYR A 214 11.83 -1.70 -11.03
N ASP A 215 11.95 -2.50 -12.05
CA ASP A 215 13.07 -3.42 -12.23
C ASP A 215 14.37 -2.63 -12.49
N GLU A 216 14.33 -1.60 -13.35
CA GLU A 216 15.48 -0.70 -13.59
C GLU A 216 15.95 -0.01 -12.30
N ILE A 217 15.02 0.50 -11.49
CA ILE A 217 15.36 1.18 -10.25
C ILE A 217 15.95 0.23 -9.21
N SER A 218 15.50 -1.02 -9.20
CA SER A 218 16.07 -2.04 -8.31
C SER A 218 17.53 -2.34 -8.58
N GLU A 219 17.99 -2.08 -9.80
CA GLU A 219 19.37 -2.28 -10.25
C GLU A 219 20.23 -1.00 -10.17
N THR A 220 19.63 0.15 -9.87
CA THR A 220 20.32 1.44 -9.83
C THR A 220 20.38 2.00 -8.40
N ASP A 221 21.20 3.02 -8.21
CA ASP A 221 21.35 3.75 -6.94
C ASP A 221 20.91 5.22 -7.09
N ASN A 222 20.42 5.78 -5.98
CA ASN A 222 20.10 7.20 -5.85
C ASN A 222 19.01 7.73 -6.82
N LYS A 223 18.16 6.85 -7.31
CA LYS A 223 17.01 7.21 -8.15
C LYS A 223 15.82 7.66 -7.33
N VAL A 224 15.01 8.54 -7.92
CA VAL A 224 13.77 9.03 -7.33
C VAL A 224 12.59 8.57 -8.18
N ILE A 225 11.67 7.86 -7.55
CA ILE A 225 10.38 7.52 -8.13
C ILE A 225 9.29 8.33 -7.43
N VAL A 226 8.46 8.98 -8.21
CA VAL A 226 7.24 9.63 -7.75
C VAL A 226 6.06 8.75 -8.13
N ALA A 227 5.20 8.39 -7.20
CA ALA A 227 4.02 7.56 -7.47
C ALA A 227 2.81 8.07 -6.68
N THR A 228 1.60 7.87 -7.22
CA THR A 228 0.40 8.15 -6.45
C THR A 228 0.18 7.09 -5.38
N TYR A 229 -0.44 7.47 -4.24
CA TYR A 229 -0.81 6.50 -3.18
C TYR A 229 -1.67 5.35 -3.72
N GLY A 230 -2.50 5.60 -4.74
CA GLY A 230 -3.31 4.56 -5.37
C GLY A 230 -2.46 3.51 -6.09
N VAL A 231 -1.46 3.94 -6.84
CA VAL A 231 -0.51 3.04 -7.51
C VAL A 231 0.33 2.27 -6.49
N ALA A 232 0.81 2.96 -5.46
CA ALA A 232 1.54 2.33 -4.38
C ALA A 232 0.71 1.26 -3.64
N ALA A 233 -0.59 1.49 -3.45
CA ALA A 233 -1.47 0.54 -2.79
C ALA A 233 -1.66 -0.78 -3.56
N VAL A 234 -1.48 -0.79 -4.89
CA VAL A 234 -1.80 -1.96 -5.75
C VAL A 234 -0.57 -2.82 -6.09
N GLY A 235 0.67 -2.40 -5.77
CA GLY A 235 1.77 -3.33 -6.03
C GLY A 235 3.13 -2.76 -6.38
N ILE A 236 3.56 -1.67 -5.79
CA ILE A 236 4.99 -1.31 -5.84
C ILE A 236 5.77 -2.35 -5.03
N ASN A 237 6.64 -3.08 -5.67
CA ASN A 237 7.57 -4.01 -5.02
C ASN A 237 9.00 -3.67 -5.42
N ILE A 238 9.57 -2.67 -4.75
CA ILE A 238 10.97 -2.27 -4.94
C ILE A 238 11.68 -2.50 -3.61
N PRO A 239 12.43 -3.59 -3.44
CA PRO A 239 13.11 -3.90 -2.17
C PRO A 239 14.13 -2.84 -1.77
N ARG A 240 14.84 -2.26 -2.74
CA ARG A 240 15.92 -1.28 -2.52
C ARG A 240 15.44 0.17 -2.40
N ILE A 241 14.30 0.41 -1.72
CA ILE A 241 13.86 1.76 -1.32
C ILE A 241 14.45 2.08 0.05
N PHE A 242 15.39 3.01 0.10
CA PHE A 242 16.07 3.47 1.32
C PHE A 242 15.37 4.67 1.96
N ASN A 243 14.70 5.50 1.13
CA ASN A 243 13.93 6.64 1.59
C ASN A 243 12.49 6.54 1.10
N LEU A 244 11.54 6.70 2.01
CA LEU A 244 10.11 6.83 1.72
C LEU A 244 9.66 8.24 2.05
N VAL A 245 9.28 9.01 1.04
CA VAL A 245 8.73 10.35 1.22
C VAL A 245 7.21 10.30 1.07
N MET A 246 6.50 10.70 2.09
CA MET A 246 5.04 10.85 2.07
C MET A 246 4.71 12.35 1.99
N LEU A 247 4.21 12.78 0.85
CA LEU A 247 3.82 14.18 0.65
C LEU A 247 2.34 14.36 0.97
N GLU A 248 2.05 15.14 2.01
CA GLU A 248 0.71 15.43 2.51
C GLU A 248 -0.18 14.18 2.62
N PRO A 249 0.23 13.16 3.38
CA PRO A 249 -0.46 11.85 3.41
C PRO A 249 -1.89 11.92 4.00
N GLY A 250 -2.33 13.08 4.45
CA GLY A 250 -3.65 13.27 5.04
C GLY A 250 -3.77 12.62 6.42
N LYS A 251 -4.96 12.11 6.73
CA LYS A 251 -5.28 11.43 8.01
C LYS A 251 -5.52 9.93 7.88
N SER A 252 -5.41 9.38 6.68
CA SER A 252 -5.74 7.97 6.42
C SER A 252 -4.68 7.06 7.03
N PHE A 253 -5.03 6.43 8.13
CA PHE A 253 -4.26 5.41 8.81
C PHE A 253 -3.83 4.28 7.84
N VAL A 254 -4.78 3.71 7.10
CA VAL A 254 -4.52 2.62 6.15
C VAL A 254 -3.49 3.02 5.09
N ARG A 255 -3.63 4.23 4.54
CA ARG A 255 -2.69 4.76 3.55
C ARG A 255 -1.27 4.85 4.10
N VAL A 256 -1.11 5.41 5.29
CA VAL A 256 0.21 5.58 5.93
C VAL A 256 0.85 4.23 6.24
N VAL A 257 0.11 3.30 6.83
CA VAL A 257 0.60 1.94 7.14
C VAL A 257 1.05 1.20 5.89
N GLN A 258 0.20 1.17 4.88
CA GLN A 258 0.50 0.47 3.63
C GLN A 258 1.71 1.09 2.92
N SER A 259 1.87 2.41 2.99
CA SER A 259 3.04 3.10 2.45
C SER A 259 4.32 2.70 3.18
N ILE A 260 4.33 2.77 4.50
CA ILE A 260 5.47 2.35 5.32
C ILE A 260 5.77 0.86 5.09
N GLY A 261 4.74 0.00 5.13
CA GLY A 261 4.88 -1.44 4.93
C GLY A 261 5.57 -1.84 3.62
N ARG A 262 5.47 -1.01 2.58
CA ARG A 262 6.19 -1.25 1.33
C ARG A 262 7.66 -0.86 1.39
N GLY A 263 7.97 0.19 2.13
CA GLY A 263 9.33 0.66 2.31
C GLY A 263 10.16 -0.19 3.26
N ILE A 264 9.56 -0.83 4.27
CA ILE A 264 10.31 -1.57 5.31
C ILE A 264 10.72 -2.99 4.93
N ARG A 265 10.48 -3.42 3.69
CA ARG A 265 11.01 -4.71 3.20
C ARG A 265 12.52 -4.68 3.21
N LYS A 266 13.14 -5.77 3.68
CA LYS A 266 14.58 -5.93 3.64
C LYS A 266 15.07 -6.24 2.22
N ALA A 267 16.28 -5.80 1.94
CA ALA A 267 17.11 -6.26 0.82
C ALA A 267 18.46 -6.69 1.37
N SER A 268 19.28 -7.32 0.56
CA SER A 268 20.60 -7.81 0.98
C SER A 268 21.53 -6.70 1.49
N ASP A 269 21.34 -5.47 1.00
CA ASP A 269 22.09 -4.26 1.31
C ASP A 269 21.27 -3.22 2.11
N LYS A 270 20.08 -3.64 2.62
CA LYS A 270 19.16 -2.72 3.29
C LYS A 270 18.55 -3.33 4.55
N ASP A 271 18.86 -2.74 5.67
CA ASP A 271 18.29 -3.05 7.00
C ASP A 271 17.56 -1.86 7.66
N TYR A 272 17.55 -0.70 7.00
CA TYR A 272 16.97 0.55 7.50
C TYR A 272 16.16 1.30 6.44
N LEU A 273 15.09 1.98 6.87
CA LEU A 273 14.27 2.87 6.05
C LEU A 273 14.17 4.25 6.70
N ASN A 274 14.56 5.29 5.97
CA ASN A 274 14.29 6.66 6.34
C ASN A 274 12.91 7.08 5.81
N VAL A 275 12.00 7.48 6.71
CA VAL A 275 10.65 7.94 6.34
C VAL A 275 10.56 9.45 6.54
N LEU A 276 10.28 10.18 5.47
CA LEU A 276 10.02 11.61 5.50
C LEU A 276 8.51 11.86 5.37
N ASP A 277 7.88 12.31 6.45
CA ASP A 277 6.47 12.74 6.46
C ASP A 277 6.41 14.26 6.27
N ILE A 278 6.29 14.71 5.00
CA ILE A 278 6.26 16.14 4.65
C ILE A 278 4.85 16.67 4.79
N THR A 279 4.69 17.67 5.64
CA THR A 279 3.39 18.27 5.95
C THR A 279 3.53 19.78 6.18
N SER A 280 2.42 20.45 6.52
CA SER A 280 2.33 21.90 6.69
C SER A 280 2.02 22.29 8.14
N ASN A 281 2.32 23.56 8.45
CA ASN A 281 1.84 24.21 9.67
C ASN A 281 0.42 24.79 9.53
N LEU A 282 -0.26 24.57 8.39
CA LEU A 282 -1.62 25.06 8.14
C LEU A 282 -2.69 24.28 8.92
N LYS A 283 -3.89 24.82 8.97
CA LYS A 283 -4.97 24.38 9.89
C LYS A 283 -5.35 22.91 9.74
N TYR A 284 -5.60 22.45 8.52
CA TYR A 284 -6.07 21.08 8.29
C TYR A 284 -4.91 20.09 8.34
N SER A 285 -3.75 20.44 7.81
CA SER A 285 -2.53 19.63 7.89
C SER A 285 -2.09 19.37 9.33
N LYS A 286 -2.16 20.37 10.23
CA LYS A 286 -1.92 20.18 11.66
C LYS A 286 -2.86 19.16 12.31
N ARG A 287 -4.16 19.21 11.96
CA ARG A 287 -5.16 18.23 12.47
C ARG A 287 -4.85 16.82 11.98
N HIS A 288 -4.48 16.67 10.71
CA HIS A 288 -4.08 15.39 10.14
C HIS A 288 -2.79 14.87 10.76
N LEU A 289 -1.80 15.75 10.96
CA LEU A 289 -0.55 15.39 11.64
C LEU A 289 -0.79 14.89 13.07
N THR A 290 -1.70 15.51 13.82
CA THR A 290 -2.03 15.05 15.18
C THR A 290 -2.51 13.59 15.17
N LYS A 291 -3.36 13.20 14.22
CA LYS A 291 -3.84 11.82 14.08
C LYS A 291 -2.71 10.87 13.67
N ARG A 292 -1.82 11.29 12.75
CA ARG A 292 -0.67 10.46 12.35
C ARG A 292 0.31 10.23 13.49
N LYS A 293 0.60 11.26 14.30
CA LYS A 293 1.45 11.11 15.49
C LYS A 293 0.88 10.11 16.50
N GLN A 294 -0.43 10.13 16.71
CA GLN A 294 -1.09 9.13 17.56
C GLN A 294 -0.86 7.73 16.99
N PHE A 295 -1.09 7.57 15.71
CA PHE A 295 -0.87 6.31 15.03
C PHE A 295 0.60 5.83 15.11
N TYR A 296 1.59 6.69 14.87
CA TYR A 296 3.00 6.31 15.00
C TYR A 296 3.33 5.81 16.40
N LYS A 297 2.77 6.43 17.44
CA LYS A 297 2.90 5.97 18.84
C LYS A 297 2.27 4.59 19.05
N GLU A 298 1.06 4.37 18.54
CA GLU A 298 0.33 3.10 18.67
C GLU A 298 1.08 1.94 17.99
N GLN A 299 1.78 2.23 16.88
CA GLN A 299 2.60 1.24 16.17
C GLN A 299 4.02 1.10 16.74
N GLY A 300 4.38 1.88 17.76
CA GLY A 300 5.72 1.86 18.36
C GLY A 300 6.81 2.47 17.48
N PHE A 301 6.46 3.23 16.44
CA PHE A 301 7.45 3.87 15.58
C PHE A 301 8.08 5.08 16.26
N ARG A 302 9.40 5.18 16.15
CA ARG A 302 10.13 6.38 16.56
C ARG A 302 9.87 7.49 15.56
N PHE A 303 9.58 8.70 16.04
CA PHE A 303 9.43 9.85 15.17
C PHE A 303 9.90 11.13 15.83
N GLN A 304 10.35 12.06 15.02
CA GLN A 304 10.69 13.43 15.41
C GLN A 304 10.00 14.44 14.51
N VAL A 305 9.84 15.67 14.98
CA VAL A 305 9.21 16.77 14.22
C VAL A 305 10.23 17.88 14.04
N THR A 306 10.54 18.18 12.80
CA THR A 306 11.39 19.29 12.41
C THR A 306 10.57 20.36 11.70
N LYS A 307 10.68 21.62 12.16
CA LYS A 307 10.08 22.75 11.47
C LYS A 307 11.05 23.25 10.40
N VAL A 308 10.56 23.37 9.19
CA VAL A 308 11.36 23.79 8.03
C VAL A 308 10.88 25.17 7.56
N ASN A 309 11.74 26.15 7.66
CA ASN A 309 11.52 27.49 7.12
C ASN A 309 12.20 27.54 5.74
N TYR A 310 11.45 27.83 4.69
CA TYR A 310 11.93 27.81 3.31
C TYR A 310 11.67 29.11 2.55
N LYS A 311 11.36 30.21 3.25
CA LYS A 311 11.15 31.55 2.66
C LYS A 311 12.36 32.43 2.92
#